data_2e2aa810b2fab149a550162b2162be71
#
_entry.id   2e2aa810b2fab149a550162b2162be71
#
_cell.length_a   1.000
_cell.length_b   1.000
_cell.length_c   1.000
_cell.angle_alpha   90.00
_cell.angle_beta   90.00
_cell.angle_gamma   90.00
#
_symmetry.space_group_name_H-M   'P 1'
#
loop_
_entity.id
_entity.type
_entity.pdbx_description
1 polymer ?
#
loop_
_entity_poly.entity_id
_entity_poly.type
_entity_poly.pdbx_seq_one_letter_code
_entity_poly.pdbx_strand_id
1 'polypeptide(L)'
;MSKIIRVFFSPSETTKKVVNQIADNFEEEKVIYDLLYFNDEKNFESDDIVIVGMPVFAGRIPKTARDRLSKLTGDHTKAIAVVNYGNAHVSDALIELVDLLNENNFDVIAAASTVSHHSIFDGVAVGRPDEDDIEMINEFAQKCIEKIESGDSLESEIPGNRPYLDYKQLPFVVSCDESKCVFCLECVGVCPEKAIPDDDPADVDLDLCSRCTSCINICPENARAFTGEAFEAKKPAFESANAERKEPEFYY
;
A
#
# COMPACT_ATOMS: atom_id res chain seq x y z
N MET A 1 0.10 27.97 3.80
CA MET A 1 0.67 27.26 4.96
C MET A 1 0.89 25.83 4.52
N SER A 2 2.11 25.35 4.65
CA SER A 2 2.52 23.97 4.34
C SER A 2 1.63 22.96 5.06
N LYS A 3 1.29 21.87 4.37
CA LYS A 3 0.50 20.75 4.91
C LYS A 3 1.24 19.45 4.70
N ILE A 4 1.02 18.51 5.60
CA ILE A 4 1.41 17.11 5.39
C ILE A 4 0.25 16.37 4.76
N ILE A 5 0.45 16.01 3.51
CA ILE A 5 -0.54 15.29 2.70
C ILE A 5 -0.24 13.79 2.78
N ARG A 6 -1.16 13.03 3.32
CA ARG A 6 -1.08 11.57 3.37
C ARG A 6 -1.86 10.98 2.21
N VAL A 7 -1.16 10.38 1.27
CA VAL A 7 -1.75 9.65 0.12
C VAL A 7 -1.44 8.18 0.29
N PHE A 8 -2.44 7.32 0.28
CA PHE A 8 -2.20 5.89 0.39
C PHE A 8 -3.30 5.06 -0.26
N PHE A 9 -2.93 3.84 -0.66
CA PHE A 9 -3.85 2.77 -0.97
C PHE A 9 -3.65 1.66 0.06
N SER A 10 -4.65 1.40 0.91
CA SER A 10 -4.46 0.53 2.08
C SER A 10 -5.62 -0.42 2.36
N PRO A 11 -5.83 -1.44 1.51
CA PRO A 11 -6.93 -2.40 1.67
C PRO A 11 -6.91 -3.19 2.98
N SER A 12 -5.73 -3.39 3.57
CA SER A 12 -5.51 -4.11 4.84
C SER A 12 -5.17 -3.19 6.02
N GLU A 13 -5.31 -1.87 5.86
CA GLU A 13 -5.00 -0.84 6.85
C GLU A 13 -3.50 -0.75 7.26
N THR A 14 -2.63 -1.67 6.83
CA THR A 14 -1.22 -1.71 7.25
C THR A 14 -0.39 -0.59 6.61
N THR A 15 -0.55 -0.31 5.33
CA THR A 15 0.13 0.81 4.64
C THR A 15 -0.28 2.16 5.24
N LYS A 16 -1.56 2.34 5.55
CA LYS A 16 -2.09 3.53 6.23
C LYS A 16 -1.44 3.74 7.60
N LYS A 17 -1.22 2.66 8.38
CA LYS A 17 -0.54 2.73 9.66
C LYS A 17 0.88 3.28 9.50
N VAL A 18 1.64 2.78 8.52
CA VAL A 18 3.01 3.25 8.25
C VAL A 18 3.01 4.72 7.82
N VAL A 19 2.16 5.11 6.88
CA VAL A 19 2.06 6.52 6.42
C VAL A 19 1.68 7.45 7.57
N ASN A 20 0.75 7.04 8.43
CA ASN A 20 0.38 7.80 9.61
C ASN A 20 1.55 7.93 10.58
N GLN A 21 2.30 6.84 10.84
CA GLN A 21 3.45 6.85 11.73
C GLN A 21 4.53 7.85 11.26
N ILE A 22 4.81 7.89 9.95
CA ILE A 22 5.73 8.88 9.39
C ILE A 22 5.17 10.29 9.59
N ALA A 23 3.89 10.52 9.23
CA ALA A 23 3.25 11.83 9.30
C ALA A 23 3.13 12.38 10.72
N ASP A 24 3.02 11.51 11.73
CA ASP A 24 2.87 11.90 13.13
C ASP A 24 4.15 12.55 13.72
N ASN A 25 5.28 12.43 13.02
CA ASN A 25 6.52 13.13 13.36
C ASN A 25 6.56 14.60 12.90
N PHE A 26 5.61 15.04 12.09
CA PHE A 26 5.48 16.41 11.58
C PHE A 26 4.46 17.19 12.39
N GLU A 27 4.68 18.51 12.56
CA GLU A 27 3.80 19.39 13.34
C GLU A 27 2.66 20.01 12.52
N GLU A 28 2.81 20.09 11.20
CA GLU A 28 1.89 20.73 10.27
C GLU A 28 0.50 20.09 10.23
N GLU A 29 -0.47 20.82 9.68
CA GLU A 29 -1.82 20.32 9.41
C GLU A 29 -1.78 19.08 8.50
N LYS A 30 -2.47 18.02 8.90
CA LYS A 30 -2.49 16.73 8.18
C LYS A 30 -3.77 16.56 7.37
N VAL A 31 -3.63 16.29 6.07
CA VAL A 31 -4.73 16.01 5.14
C VAL A 31 -4.59 14.58 4.60
N ILE A 32 -5.72 13.91 4.31
CA ILE A 32 -5.74 12.51 3.84
C ILE A 32 -6.39 12.42 2.46
N TYR A 33 -5.75 11.66 1.58
CA TYR A 33 -6.30 11.15 0.33
C TYR A 33 -6.16 9.62 0.31
N ASP A 34 -7.22 8.93 0.73
CA ASP A 34 -7.26 7.47 0.69
C ASP A 34 -7.68 7.02 -0.72
N LEU A 35 -6.72 6.48 -1.46
CA LEU A 35 -6.93 6.02 -2.83
C LEU A 35 -7.82 4.77 -2.94
N LEU A 36 -8.26 4.18 -1.83
CA LEU A 36 -9.32 3.18 -1.86
C LEU A 36 -10.66 3.80 -2.27
N TYR A 37 -10.85 5.10 -1.97
CA TYR A 37 -12.08 5.85 -2.23
C TYR A 37 -11.86 7.05 -3.15
N PHE A 38 -10.72 7.74 -3.02
CA PHE A 38 -10.39 8.94 -3.79
C PHE A 38 -9.92 8.57 -5.21
N ASN A 39 -10.53 9.15 -6.23
CA ASN A 39 -10.23 8.86 -7.63
C ASN A 39 -10.36 10.10 -8.56
N ASP A 40 -10.30 11.30 -8.00
CA ASP A 40 -10.38 12.56 -8.74
C ASP A 40 -8.98 13.15 -8.99
N GLU A 41 -8.90 14.12 -9.89
CA GLU A 41 -7.69 14.91 -10.12
C GLU A 41 -7.43 15.84 -8.93
N LYS A 42 -6.16 15.99 -8.55
CA LYS A 42 -5.74 16.90 -7.50
C LYS A 42 -4.33 17.41 -7.74
N ASN A 43 -4.14 18.72 -7.65
CA ASN A 43 -2.83 19.35 -7.67
C ASN A 43 -2.44 19.75 -6.23
N PHE A 44 -1.18 19.57 -5.88
CA PHE A 44 -0.60 19.98 -4.60
C PHE A 44 0.35 21.15 -4.82
N GLU A 45 0.42 22.01 -3.82
CA GLU A 45 1.26 23.21 -3.86
C GLU A 45 2.74 22.87 -3.56
N SER A 46 3.64 23.73 -4.01
CA SER A 46 5.09 23.51 -3.83
C SER A 46 5.56 23.54 -2.37
N ASP A 47 4.79 24.15 -1.48
CA ASP A 47 5.08 24.21 -0.03
C ASP A 47 4.45 23.04 0.76
N ASP A 48 3.61 22.22 0.14
CA ASP A 48 3.10 21.00 0.74
C ASP A 48 4.18 19.89 0.78
N ILE A 49 4.01 18.94 1.70
CA ILE A 49 4.83 17.72 1.78
C ILE A 49 3.90 16.52 1.62
N VAL A 50 4.17 15.66 0.65
CA VAL A 50 3.31 14.52 0.33
C VAL A 50 3.99 13.22 0.76
N ILE A 51 3.35 12.45 1.64
CA ILE A 51 3.79 11.10 2.02
C ILE A 51 2.90 10.12 1.27
N VAL A 52 3.49 9.35 0.34
CA VAL A 52 2.75 8.41 -0.51
C VAL A 52 3.07 6.98 -0.12
N GLY A 53 2.05 6.25 0.36
CA GLY A 53 2.17 4.85 0.74
C GLY A 53 1.41 3.89 -0.17
N MET A 54 2.11 2.88 -0.71
CA MET A 54 1.53 1.84 -1.55
C MET A 54 1.84 0.44 -1.03
N PRO A 55 0.89 -0.51 -1.09
CA PRO A 55 1.21 -1.91 -0.82
C PRO A 55 1.92 -2.54 -2.02
N VAL A 56 2.65 -3.61 -1.78
CA VAL A 56 3.28 -4.40 -2.84
C VAL A 56 2.43 -5.61 -3.20
N PHE A 57 1.94 -5.67 -4.43
CA PHE A 57 1.19 -6.80 -4.98
C PHE A 57 2.00 -7.50 -6.06
N ALA A 58 2.47 -8.72 -5.78
CA ALA A 58 3.30 -9.53 -6.69
C ALA A 58 4.52 -8.76 -7.26
N GLY A 59 5.15 -7.90 -6.45
CA GLY A 59 6.36 -7.16 -6.82
C GLY A 59 6.14 -5.81 -7.50
N ARG A 60 4.90 -5.34 -7.61
CA ARG A 60 4.49 -4.06 -8.20
C ARG A 60 3.56 -3.29 -7.24
N ILE A 61 3.38 -1.99 -7.45
CA ILE A 61 2.25 -1.29 -6.83
C ILE A 61 0.94 -1.74 -7.52
N PRO A 62 -0.23 -1.82 -6.81
CA PRO A 62 -1.47 -2.28 -7.42
C PRO A 62 -1.86 -1.38 -8.60
N LYS A 63 -2.30 -1.99 -9.72
CA LYS A 63 -2.66 -1.24 -10.94
C LYS A 63 -3.68 -0.14 -10.66
N THR A 64 -4.75 -0.45 -9.91
CA THR A 64 -5.79 0.52 -9.54
C THR A 64 -5.23 1.67 -8.70
N ALA A 65 -4.31 1.37 -7.76
CA ALA A 65 -3.65 2.41 -6.96
C ALA A 65 -2.77 3.31 -7.84
N ARG A 66 -2.00 2.72 -8.77
CA ARG A 66 -1.21 3.45 -9.77
C ARG A 66 -2.07 4.38 -10.62
N ASP A 67 -3.18 3.86 -11.18
CA ASP A 67 -4.08 4.60 -12.05
C ASP A 67 -4.77 5.76 -11.29
N ARG A 68 -5.00 5.62 -9.99
CA ARG A 68 -5.54 6.69 -9.13
C ARG A 68 -4.46 7.69 -8.71
N LEU A 69 -3.26 7.22 -8.37
CA LEU A 69 -2.13 8.08 -8.05
C LEU A 69 -1.71 8.95 -9.24
N SER A 70 -1.78 8.44 -10.49
CA SER A 70 -1.44 9.20 -11.68
C SER A 70 -2.32 10.42 -11.97
N LYS A 71 -3.43 10.58 -11.24
CA LYS A 71 -4.32 11.76 -11.27
C LYS A 71 -3.88 12.86 -10.30
N LEU A 72 -2.92 12.56 -9.43
CA LEU A 72 -2.36 13.49 -8.47
C LEU A 72 -1.09 14.09 -9.04
N THR A 73 -0.96 15.41 -9.01
CA THR A 73 0.22 16.12 -9.52
C THR A 73 0.76 17.09 -8.49
N GLY A 74 2.05 17.30 -8.50
CA GLY A 74 2.74 18.31 -7.71
C GLY A 74 3.11 19.53 -8.55
N ASP A 75 3.57 20.56 -7.88
CA ASP A 75 4.27 21.74 -8.43
C ASP A 75 5.69 21.78 -7.83
N HIS A 76 6.52 20.80 -8.18
CA HIS A 76 7.77 20.52 -7.46
C HIS A 76 7.55 20.28 -5.96
N THR A 77 6.41 19.64 -5.64
CA THR A 77 6.00 19.31 -4.28
C THR A 77 6.88 18.20 -3.74
N LYS A 78 7.47 18.40 -2.56
CA LYS A 78 8.33 17.38 -1.94
C LYS A 78 7.54 16.13 -1.59
N ALA A 79 8.07 14.96 -1.94
CA ALA A 79 7.42 13.68 -1.72
C ALA A 79 8.32 12.68 -0.98
N ILE A 80 7.71 11.91 -0.08
CA ILE A 80 8.30 10.74 0.58
C ILE A 80 7.58 9.51 0.03
N ALA A 81 8.31 8.63 -0.68
CA ALA A 81 7.76 7.44 -1.32
C ALA A 81 7.91 6.22 -0.40
N VAL A 82 6.80 5.53 -0.08
CA VAL A 82 6.81 4.38 0.82
C VAL A 82 6.08 3.21 0.17
N VAL A 83 6.74 2.06 0.06
CA VAL A 83 6.05 0.81 -0.22
C VAL A 83 6.03 -0.05 1.03
N ASN A 84 4.90 -0.72 1.27
CA ASN A 84 4.70 -1.58 2.42
C ASN A 84 4.36 -3.00 1.97
N TYR A 85 5.11 -4.00 2.43
CA TYR A 85 4.99 -5.37 1.94
C TYR A 85 4.96 -6.40 3.08
N GLY A 86 4.43 -7.58 2.75
CA GLY A 86 4.28 -8.69 3.68
C GLY A 86 5.50 -9.62 3.72
N ASN A 87 6.70 -9.11 4.03
CA ASN A 87 7.93 -9.88 4.25
C ASN A 87 8.41 -10.78 3.09
N ALA A 88 7.78 -10.73 1.90
CA ALA A 88 8.19 -11.55 0.76
C ALA A 88 9.28 -10.86 -0.07
N HIS A 89 8.90 -9.95 -0.95
CA HIS A 89 9.84 -9.18 -1.79
C HIS A 89 9.19 -7.88 -2.26
N VAL A 90 9.98 -6.84 -2.43
CA VAL A 90 9.58 -5.52 -2.94
C VAL A 90 9.59 -5.51 -4.47
N SER A 91 10.61 -6.15 -5.06
CA SER A 91 10.86 -6.16 -6.52
C SER A 91 10.85 -4.75 -7.12
N ASP A 92 9.97 -4.45 -8.07
CA ASP A 92 9.95 -3.17 -8.78
C ASP A 92 8.98 -2.13 -8.17
N ALA A 93 8.29 -2.47 -7.07
CA ALA A 93 7.24 -1.61 -6.53
C ALA A 93 7.75 -0.24 -6.07
N LEU A 94 8.93 -0.17 -5.43
CA LEU A 94 9.46 1.10 -4.93
C LEU A 94 9.96 1.99 -6.06
N ILE A 95 10.71 1.43 -7.02
CA ILE A 95 11.21 2.20 -8.17
C ILE A 95 10.05 2.67 -9.06
N GLU A 96 9.00 1.86 -9.24
CA GLU A 96 7.79 2.24 -9.94
C GLU A 96 7.08 3.42 -9.27
N LEU A 97 6.99 3.39 -7.92
CA LEU A 97 6.38 4.50 -7.17
C LEU A 97 7.18 5.79 -7.32
N VAL A 98 8.51 5.72 -7.17
CA VAL A 98 9.40 6.88 -7.32
C VAL A 98 9.32 7.47 -8.73
N ASP A 99 9.35 6.62 -9.76
CA ASP A 99 9.24 7.06 -11.14
C ASP A 99 7.90 7.76 -11.40
N LEU A 100 6.79 7.17 -10.95
CA LEU A 100 5.45 7.75 -11.14
C LEU A 100 5.31 9.11 -10.43
N LEU A 101 5.88 9.27 -9.24
CA LEU A 101 5.86 10.55 -8.54
C LEU A 101 6.67 11.61 -9.28
N ASN A 102 7.87 11.27 -9.76
CA ASN A 102 8.70 12.20 -10.54
C ASN A 102 8.02 12.57 -11.88
N GLU A 103 7.40 11.61 -12.57
CA GLU A 103 6.62 11.85 -13.78
C GLU A 103 5.44 12.83 -13.55
N ASN A 104 4.89 12.85 -12.33
CA ASN A 104 3.77 13.70 -11.91
C ASN A 104 4.22 15.00 -11.22
N ASN A 105 5.45 15.47 -11.45
CA ASN A 105 6.02 16.71 -10.91
C ASN A 105 6.11 16.77 -9.37
N PHE A 106 6.33 15.63 -8.72
CA PHE A 106 6.78 15.60 -7.33
C PHE A 106 8.31 15.48 -7.29
N ASP A 107 8.94 16.14 -6.33
CA ASP A 107 10.36 15.99 -6.05
C ASP A 107 10.52 14.95 -4.92
N VAL A 108 10.84 13.70 -5.27
CA VAL A 108 11.02 12.65 -4.28
C VAL A 108 12.34 12.88 -3.53
N ILE A 109 12.24 13.09 -2.22
CA ILE A 109 13.38 13.42 -1.35
C ILE A 109 13.90 12.22 -0.55
N ALA A 110 13.04 11.25 -0.28
CA ALA A 110 13.37 10.02 0.41
C ALA A 110 12.42 8.90 0.00
N ALA A 111 12.86 7.64 0.14
CA ALA A 111 12.04 6.48 -0.13
C ALA A 111 12.26 5.38 0.91
N ALA A 112 11.26 4.51 1.11
CA ALA A 112 11.34 3.41 2.05
C ALA A 112 10.59 2.16 1.56
N SER A 113 11.10 0.99 1.92
CA SER A 113 10.35 -0.27 1.90
C SER A 113 10.15 -0.76 3.34
N THR A 114 8.91 -0.82 3.79
CA THR A 114 8.53 -1.19 5.16
C THR A 114 7.84 -2.54 5.18
N VAL A 115 7.96 -3.26 6.30
CA VAL A 115 7.39 -4.59 6.46
C VAL A 115 6.15 -4.54 7.35
N SER A 116 5.10 -5.26 6.94
CA SER A 116 3.89 -5.45 7.74
C SER A 116 3.39 -6.88 7.65
N HIS A 117 2.44 -7.23 8.51
CA HIS A 117 1.74 -8.51 8.45
C HIS A 117 1.18 -8.76 7.04
N HIS A 118 1.44 -9.93 6.49
CA HIS A 118 1.05 -10.26 5.12
C HIS A 118 -0.47 -10.39 4.99
N SER A 119 -1.08 -9.65 4.08
CA SER A 119 -2.55 -9.55 3.97
C SER A 119 -3.26 -10.82 3.46
N ILE A 120 -2.54 -11.72 2.79
CA ILE A 120 -3.10 -12.97 2.21
C ILE A 120 -2.68 -14.20 3.02
N PHE A 121 -1.40 -14.28 3.42
CA PHE A 121 -0.82 -15.41 4.15
C PHE A 121 -0.58 -15.01 5.59
N ASP A 122 -1.54 -15.30 6.43
CA ASP A 122 -1.65 -14.85 7.82
C ASP A 122 -0.57 -15.37 8.78
N GLY A 123 0.19 -16.38 8.37
CA GLY A 123 1.38 -16.87 9.08
C GLY A 123 2.67 -16.07 8.85
N VAL A 124 2.67 -15.06 7.95
CA VAL A 124 3.87 -14.31 7.59
C VAL A 124 3.89 -12.92 8.22
N ALA A 125 5.01 -12.56 8.86
CA ALA A 125 5.25 -11.27 9.52
C ALA A 125 4.14 -10.87 10.52
N VAL A 126 3.67 -11.85 11.30
CA VAL A 126 2.59 -11.66 12.29
C VAL A 126 2.97 -10.58 13.29
N GLY A 127 2.05 -9.63 13.52
CA GLY A 127 2.23 -8.54 14.49
C GLY A 127 3.02 -7.33 13.99
N ARG A 128 3.51 -7.37 12.73
CA ARG A 128 4.26 -6.24 12.15
C ARG A 128 3.32 -5.20 11.47
N PRO A 129 3.74 -3.91 11.50
CA PRO A 129 4.94 -3.35 12.13
C PRO A 129 4.88 -3.48 13.66
N ASP A 130 5.98 -3.94 14.25
CA ASP A 130 6.17 -4.04 15.70
C ASP A 130 6.90 -2.79 16.26
N GLU A 131 7.29 -2.82 17.56
CA GLU A 131 7.93 -1.69 18.21
C GLU A 131 9.27 -1.32 17.55
N ASP A 132 10.07 -2.31 17.14
CA ASP A 132 11.35 -2.07 16.46
C ASP A 132 11.14 -1.42 15.09
N ASP A 133 10.12 -1.88 14.33
CA ASP A 133 9.75 -1.25 13.06
C ASP A 133 9.32 0.20 13.24
N ILE A 134 8.52 0.47 14.26
CA ILE A 134 8.04 1.83 14.57
C ILE A 134 9.19 2.75 14.95
N GLU A 135 10.18 2.27 15.71
CA GLU A 135 11.37 3.06 16.02
C GLU A 135 12.13 3.42 14.75
N MET A 136 12.41 2.45 13.88
CA MET A 136 13.09 2.68 12.59
C MET A 136 12.30 3.63 11.67
N ILE A 137 10.96 3.51 11.63
CA ILE A 137 10.11 4.41 10.85
C ILE A 137 10.16 5.85 11.41
N ASN A 138 10.21 6.04 12.73
CA ASN A 138 10.36 7.35 13.35
C ASN A 138 11.73 7.97 13.04
N GLU A 139 12.81 7.19 13.11
CA GLU A 139 14.14 7.65 12.70
C GLU A 139 14.19 8.08 11.23
N PHE A 140 13.54 7.30 10.35
CA PHE A 140 13.38 7.66 8.95
C PHE A 140 12.64 8.99 8.78
N ALA A 141 11.53 9.18 9.50
CA ALA A 141 10.76 10.42 9.45
C ALA A 141 11.58 11.64 9.89
N GLN A 142 12.40 11.50 10.94
CA GLN A 142 13.30 12.59 11.40
C GLN A 142 14.32 12.97 10.32
N LYS A 143 14.94 11.97 9.66
CA LYS A 143 15.84 12.23 8.53
C LYS A 143 15.15 12.88 7.34
N CYS A 144 13.88 12.52 7.08
CA CYS A 144 13.09 13.20 6.05
C CYS A 144 12.88 14.70 6.40
N ILE A 145 12.61 15.03 7.66
CA ILE A 145 12.47 16.42 8.13
C ILE A 145 13.79 17.17 7.90
N GLU A 146 14.92 16.61 8.29
CA GLU A 146 16.25 17.21 8.08
C GLU A 146 16.51 17.48 6.59
N LYS A 147 16.17 16.53 5.68
CA LYS A 147 16.32 16.72 4.23
C LYS A 147 15.39 17.79 3.66
N ILE A 148 14.17 17.91 4.19
CA ILE A 148 13.25 18.97 3.80
C ILE A 148 13.82 20.35 4.16
N GLU A 149 14.40 20.49 5.36
CA GLU A 149 14.99 21.72 5.84
C GLU A 149 16.28 22.11 5.09
N SER A 150 17.13 21.12 4.77
CA SER A 150 18.37 21.35 4.00
C SER A 150 18.10 21.58 2.50
N GLY A 151 16.97 21.12 1.99
CA GLY A 151 16.64 21.16 0.55
C GLY A 151 17.33 20.07 -0.28
N ASP A 152 17.80 19.00 0.37
CA ASP A 152 18.49 17.91 -0.28
C ASP A 152 17.52 17.00 -1.05
N SER A 153 17.94 16.50 -2.21
CA SER A 153 17.22 15.54 -3.04
C SER A 153 17.56 14.09 -2.65
N LEU A 154 16.78 13.14 -3.18
CA LEU A 154 17.09 11.71 -3.07
C LEU A 154 18.37 11.40 -3.86
N GLU A 155 19.43 10.96 -3.17
CA GLU A 155 20.71 10.60 -3.76
C GLU A 155 20.88 9.08 -3.91
N SER A 156 20.17 8.31 -3.09
CA SER A 156 20.26 6.85 -3.11
C SER A 156 19.70 6.25 -4.39
N GLU A 157 20.38 5.26 -4.95
CA GLU A 157 19.83 4.45 -6.02
C GLU A 157 18.73 3.55 -5.48
N ILE A 158 17.54 3.60 -6.14
CA ILE A 158 16.40 2.78 -5.77
C ILE A 158 16.47 1.43 -6.49
N PRO A 159 16.44 0.32 -5.75
CA PRO A 159 16.49 -1.01 -6.36
C PRO A 159 15.22 -1.32 -7.16
N GLY A 160 15.39 -2.07 -8.24
CA GLY A 160 14.32 -2.51 -9.13
C GLY A 160 14.77 -2.54 -10.58
N ASN A 161 13.90 -2.95 -11.48
CA ASN A 161 14.18 -3.09 -12.89
C ASN A 161 13.34 -2.12 -13.73
N ARG A 162 13.90 -1.69 -14.86
CA ARG A 162 13.20 -1.03 -15.97
C ARG A 162 13.55 -1.79 -17.26
N PRO A 163 12.57 -2.38 -17.99
CA PRO A 163 11.12 -2.34 -17.71
C PRO A 163 10.75 -3.13 -16.45
N TYR A 164 9.65 -2.71 -15.80
CA TYR A 164 9.11 -3.39 -14.61
C TYR A 164 8.54 -4.76 -14.96
N LEU A 165 8.40 -5.60 -13.92
CA LEU A 165 7.67 -6.87 -14.01
C LEU A 165 6.25 -6.67 -14.57
N ASP A 166 5.75 -7.65 -15.32
CA ASP A 166 4.35 -7.65 -15.73
C ASP A 166 3.41 -7.79 -14.52
N TYR A 167 2.25 -7.16 -14.58
CA TYR A 167 1.21 -7.36 -13.58
C TYR A 167 0.75 -8.82 -13.59
N LYS A 168 0.69 -9.43 -12.42
CA LYS A 168 0.24 -10.81 -12.26
C LYS A 168 -1.05 -10.87 -11.46
N GLN A 169 -2.05 -11.53 -12.01
CA GLN A 169 -3.24 -11.88 -11.25
C GLN A 169 -2.99 -13.20 -10.51
N LEU A 170 -3.22 -13.19 -9.19
CA LEU A 170 -3.07 -14.39 -8.38
C LEU A 170 -4.23 -15.35 -8.64
N PRO A 171 -3.99 -16.67 -8.75
CA PRO A 171 -5.02 -17.66 -9.06
C PRO A 171 -5.86 -18.03 -7.83
N PHE A 172 -5.97 -17.13 -6.84
CA PHE A 172 -6.71 -17.36 -5.61
C PHE A 172 -8.17 -16.91 -5.75
N VAL A 173 -9.05 -17.68 -5.20
CA VAL A 173 -10.49 -17.39 -5.17
C VAL A 173 -10.82 -16.66 -3.88
N VAL A 174 -11.49 -15.52 -3.99
CA VAL A 174 -12.12 -14.84 -2.86
C VAL A 174 -13.56 -15.33 -2.80
N SER A 175 -13.90 -16.07 -1.77
CA SER A 175 -15.25 -16.62 -1.58
C SER A 175 -15.99 -15.96 -0.41
N CYS A 176 -17.29 -16.20 -0.35
CA CYS A 176 -18.16 -15.82 0.76
C CYS A 176 -18.80 -17.07 1.37
N ASP A 177 -18.78 -17.22 2.66
CA ASP A 177 -19.55 -18.19 3.42
C ASP A 177 -20.97 -17.60 3.62
N GLU A 178 -21.91 -18.01 2.77
CA GLU A 178 -23.29 -17.52 2.80
C GLU A 178 -24.00 -17.79 4.13
N SER A 179 -23.56 -18.83 4.89
CA SER A 179 -24.15 -19.12 6.19
C SER A 179 -23.79 -18.07 7.26
N LYS A 180 -22.73 -17.30 7.05
CA LYS A 180 -22.28 -16.20 7.91
C LYS A 180 -22.66 -14.83 7.37
N CYS A 181 -22.90 -14.72 6.05
CA CYS A 181 -23.18 -13.45 5.42
C CYS A 181 -24.53 -12.86 5.87
N VAL A 182 -24.49 -11.66 6.44
CA VAL A 182 -25.69 -10.92 6.87
C VAL A 182 -26.15 -9.86 5.87
N PHE A 183 -25.60 -9.87 4.67
CA PHE A 183 -25.95 -8.94 3.58
C PHE A 183 -25.81 -7.44 3.97
N CYS A 184 -24.78 -7.08 4.76
CA CYS A 184 -24.53 -5.69 5.18
C CYS A 184 -23.96 -4.80 4.07
N LEU A 185 -23.51 -5.34 2.94
CA LEU A 185 -22.95 -4.66 1.77
C LEU A 185 -21.63 -3.90 2.02
N GLU A 186 -21.01 -4.00 3.19
CA GLU A 186 -19.73 -3.35 3.47
C GLU A 186 -18.63 -3.74 2.46
N CYS A 187 -18.60 -5.02 2.06
CA CYS A 187 -17.65 -5.54 1.07
C CYS A 187 -17.88 -4.97 -0.33
N VAL A 188 -19.11 -4.64 -0.70
CA VAL A 188 -19.45 -3.97 -1.96
C VAL A 188 -18.92 -2.54 -1.93
N GLY A 189 -19.22 -1.81 -0.85
CA GLY A 189 -18.81 -0.41 -0.69
C GLY A 189 -17.30 -0.17 -0.70
N VAL A 190 -16.52 -1.14 -0.19
CA VAL A 190 -15.06 -1.02 -0.08
C VAL A 190 -14.31 -1.57 -1.29
N CYS A 191 -14.98 -2.27 -2.22
CA CYS A 191 -14.31 -2.90 -3.36
C CYS A 191 -13.80 -1.86 -4.38
N PRO A 192 -12.49 -1.65 -4.53
CA PRO A 192 -11.95 -0.65 -5.44
C PRO A 192 -12.18 -0.99 -6.92
N GLU A 193 -12.37 -2.27 -7.21
CA GLU A 193 -12.59 -2.81 -8.56
C GLU A 193 -14.08 -2.98 -8.91
N LYS A 194 -14.99 -2.78 -7.92
CA LYS A 194 -16.42 -3.06 -8.07
C LYS A 194 -16.70 -4.50 -8.55
N ALA A 195 -15.89 -5.43 -8.06
CA ALA A 195 -15.95 -6.85 -8.41
C ALA A 195 -17.03 -7.62 -7.64
N ILE A 196 -17.75 -6.97 -6.72
CA ILE A 196 -18.79 -7.59 -5.89
C ILE A 196 -20.11 -6.90 -6.22
N PRO A 197 -21.10 -7.62 -6.80
CA PRO A 197 -22.40 -7.07 -7.14
C PRO A 197 -23.20 -6.73 -5.85
N ASP A 198 -24.05 -5.71 -5.92
CA ASP A 198 -24.86 -5.26 -4.78
C ASP A 198 -26.13 -6.07 -4.60
N ASP A 199 -26.61 -6.72 -5.65
CA ASP A 199 -27.77 -7.62 -5.64
C ASP A 199 -27.42 -9.05 -5.19
N ASP A 200 -26.15 -9.44 -5.30
CA ASP A 200 -25.62 -10.69 -4.75
C ASP A 200 -24.21 -10.48 -4.14
N PRO A 201 -24.12 -9.95 -2.92
CA PRO A 201 -22.82 -9.68 -2.29
C PRO A 201 -22.03 -10.96 -1.94
N ALA A 202 -22.60 -12.16 -2.09
CA ALA A 202 -21.86 -13.40 -1.92
C ALA A 202 -20.99 -13.72 -3.15
N ASP A 203 -21.38 -13.29 -4.33
CA ASP A 203 -20.62 -13.48 -5.57
C ASP A 203 -19.42 -12.53 -5.67
N VAL A 204 -18.47 -12.88 -6.52
CA VAL A 204 -17.28 -12.07 -6.84
C VAL A 204 -16.89 -12.31 -8.28
N ASP A 205 -16.87 -11.25 -9.08
CA ASP A 205 -16.25 -11.30 -10.41
C ASP A 205 -14.72 -11.45 -10.26
N LEU A 206 -14.23 -12.67 -10.45
CA LEU A 206 -12.81 -12.98 -10.27
C LEU A 206 -11.91 -12.38 -11.36
N ASP A 207 -12.45 -12.01 -12.51
CA ASP A 207 -11.68 -11.35 -13.58
C ASP A 207 -11.40 -9.88 -13.22
N LEU A 208 -12.34 -9.22 -12.57
CA LEU A 208 -12.16 -7.87 -12.04
C LEU A 208 -11.37 -7.84 -10.72
N CYS A 209 -11.51 -8.87 -9.89
CA CYS A 209 -10.96 -8.89 -8.54
C CYS A 209 -9.42 -8.80 -8.52
N SER A 210 -8.85 -7.75 -7.92
CA SER A 210 -7.40 -7.56 -7.73
C SER A 210 -6.81 -8.34 -6.54
N ARG A 211 -7.60 -9.10 -5.80
CA ARG A 211 -7.22 -9.85 -4.58
C ARG A 211 -6.65 -8.94 -3.47
N CYS A 212 -7.14 -7.72 -3.39
CA CYS A 212 -6.62 -6.69 -2.49
C CYS A 212 -6.92 -6.91 -1.00
N THR A 213 -7.83 -7.83 -0.65
CA THR A 213 -8.27 -8.16 0.72
C THR A 213 -9.24 -7.18 1.39
N SER A 214 -9.60 -6.04 0.79
CA SER A 214 -10.51 -5.07 1.41
C SER A 214 -11.80 -5.71 1.92
N CYS A 215 -12.46 -6.51 1.07
CA CYS A 215 -13.72 -7.19 1.41
C CYS A 215 -13.56 -8.25 2.52
N ILE A 216 -12.37 -8.83 2.67
CA ILE A 216 -12.05 -9.78 3.73
C ILE A 216 -11.90 -9.03 5.05
N ASN A 217 -11.13 -7.94 5.05
CA ASN A 217 -10.80 -7.17 6.24
C ASN A 217 -12.00 -6.40 6.80
N ILE A 218 -12.92 -5.91 5.95
CA ILE A 218 -14.08 -5.14 6.38
C ILE A 218 -15.24 -6.01 6.88
N CYS A 219 -15.26 -7.29 6.54
CA CYS A 219 -16.40 -8.16 6.85
C CYS A 219 -16.58 -8.38 8.36
N PRO A 220 -17.63 -7.87 9.01
CA PRO A 220 -17.82 -7.99 10.44
C PRO A 220 -18.07 -9.42 10.90
N GLU A 221 -18.63 -10.26 9.99
CA GLU A 221 -18.96 -11.65 10.28
C GLU A 221 -17.84 -12.63 9.86
N ASN A 222 -16.69 -12.13 9.34
CA ASN A 222 -15.62 -12.94 8.78
C ASN A 222 -16.15 -13.98 7.77
N ALA A 223 -17.14 -13.57 6.97
CA ALA A 223 -17.75 -14.43 5.96
C ALA A 223 -16.89 -14.57 4.69
N ARG A 224 -15.89 -13.68 4.50
CA ARG A 224 -15.04 -13.71 3.30
C ARG A 224 -13.65 -14.21 3.60
N ALA A 225 -13.11 -15.04 2.68
CA ALA A 225 -11.77 -15.58 2.79
C ALA A 225 -11.20 -15.93 1.41
N PHE A 226 -9.88 -16.13 1.35
CA PHE A 226 -9.27 -16.85 0.23
C PHE A 226 -9.52 -18.34 0.38
N THR A 227 -9.89 -18.97 -0.73
CA THR A 227 -10.19 -20.41 -0.79
C THR A 227 -9.68 -21.00 -2.09
N GLY A 228 -9.88 -22.31 -2.24
CA GLY A 228 -9.56 -23.05 -3.45
C GLY A 228 -8.20 -23.74 -3.40
N GLU A 229 -8.08 -24.76 -4.23
CA GLU A 229 -6.92 -25.67 -4.25
C GLU A 229 -5.59 -24.93 -4.45
N ALA A 230 -5.58 -23.91 -5.32
CA ALA A 230 -4.38 -23.12 -5.61
C ALA A 230 -3.88 -22.33 -4.38
N PHE A 231 -4.80 -21.80 -3.57
CA PHE A 231 -4.47 -21.09 -2.34
C PHE A 231 -3.98 -22.05 -1.26
N GLU A 232 -4.72 -23.13 -1.01
CA GLU A 232 -4.40 -24.12 0.02
C GLU A 232 -3.05 -24.81 -0.25
N ALA A 233 -2.76 -25.12 -1.50
CA ALA A 233 -1.48 -25.70 -1.89
C ALA A 233 -0.30 -24.71 -1.76
N LYS A 234 -0.55 -23.41 -2.01
CA LYS A 234 0.49 -22.38 -1.96
C LYS A 234 0.84 -21.95 -0.54
N LYS A 235 -0.15 -21.88 0.37
CA LYS A 235 -0.02 -21.29 1.71
C LYS A 235 1.15 -21.84 2.51
N PRO A 236 1.29 -23.16 2.77
CA PRO A 236 2.37 -23.69 3.60
C PRO A 236 3.77 -23.41 3.06
N ALA A 237 3.93 -23.56 1.74
CA ALA A 237 5.22 -23.33 1.09
C ALA A 237 5.61 -21.85 1.10
N PHE A 238 4.64 -20.94 0.92
CA PHE A 238 4.87 -19.51 0.95
C PHE A 238 5.23 -19.04 2.36
N GLU A 239 4.50 -19.47 3.37
CA GLU A 239 4.75 -19.12 4.77
C GLU A 239 6.13 -19.60 5.22
N SER A 240 6.49 -20.85 4.88
CA SER A 240 7.82 -21.38 5.19
C SER A 240 8.96 -20.62 4.49
N ALA A 241 8.78 -20.24 3.23
CA ALA A 241 9.79 -19.53 2.45
C ALA A 241 9.99 -18.07 2.90
N ASN A 242 9.01 -17.48 3.58
CA ASN A 242 9.03 -16.09 4.03
C ASN A 242 8.95 -15.95 5.55
N ALA A 243 9.34 -17.00 6.30
CA ALA A 243 9.33 -17.00 7.76
C ALA A 243 10.46 -16.17 8.39
N GLU A 244 11.60 -16.02 7.69
CA GLU A 244 12.73 -15.23 8.17
C GLU A 244 12.37 -13.74 8.19
N ARG A 245 12.63 -13.08 9.33
CA ARG A 245 12.38 -11.64 9.51
C ARG A 245 13.24 -10.84 8.52
N LYS A 246 12.62 -9.93 7.78
CA LYS A 246 13.29 -8.90 7.00
C LYS A 246 13.10 -7.55 7.67
N GLU A 247 14.08 -6.69 7.51
CA GLU A 247 14.04 -5.35 8.08
C GLU A 247 13.57 -4.33 7.04
N PRO A 248 13.00 -3.18 7.49
CA PRO A 248 12.75 -2.04 6.61
C PRO A 248 14.04 -1.53 5.97
N GLU A 249 13.93 -1.03 4.74
CA GLU A 249 15.05 -0.38 4.04
C GLU A 249 14.70 1.07 3.72
N PHE A 250 15.66 1.97 3.91
CA PHE A 250 15.48 3.40 3.78
C PHE A 250 16.50 4.00 2.82
N TYR A 251 16.04 4.93 1.98
CA TYR A 251 16.81 5.55 0.91
C TYR A 251 16.71 7.08 1.02
N TYR A 252 17.86 7.76 0.96
CA TYR A 252 17.99 9.19 1.21
C TYR A 252 18.69 9.93 0.07
#